data_10aefa7c4c340eac2164f31012c0ce55
#
_entry.id   10aefa7c4c340eac2164f31012c0ce55
#
_cell.length_a   1.000
_cell.length_b   1.000
_cell.length_c   1.000
_cell.angle_alpha   90.00
_cell.angle_beta   90.00
_cell.angle_gamma   90.00
#
_symmetry.space_group_name_H-M   'P 1'
#
loop_
_entity.id
_entity.type
_entity.pdbx_description
1 polymer ?
#
loop_
_entity_poly.entity_id
_entity_poly.type
_entity_poly.pdbx_seq_one_letter_code
_entity_poly.pdbx_strand_id
1 'polypeptide(L)'
;MRFGIIAALAASLPFTTAYWKGFNIGANNADGSCKTTAQWAEAFNKLKGLPQYITSVRTYATSDCNTLANAVPAALSTKTQILVGVWAEDLAHFEAEKQALLDAISAHGSDWIIAITVGSEDLYRKDSDPNTIATRINDVRGMVRSVGVQASVGHVDTWTAWVDGANEVVIKASDFIGMDG
;
A
#
# COMPACT_ATOMS: atom_id res chain seq x y z
N MET A 1 37.81 -13.84 -46.03
CA MET A 1 36.61 -13.69 -45.22
C MET A 1 37.02 -13.62 -43.75
N ARG A 2 36.90 -12.47 -43.11
CA ARG A 2 37.20 -12.30 -41.67
C ARG A 2 35.86 -12.26 -40.93
N PHE A 3 35.60 -13.28 -40.14
CA PHE A 3 34.44 -13.29 -39.23
C PHE A 3 34.77 -12.48 -37.96
N GLY A 4 34.12 -11.36 -37.80
CA GLY A 4 34.18 -10.59 -36.55
C GLY A 4 33.26 -11.22 -35.50
N ILE A 5 33.85 -11.61 -34.36
CA ILE A 5 33.10 -12.07 -33.18
C ILE A 5 32.54 -10.83 -32.47
N ILE A 6 31.24 -10.64 -32.49
CA ILE A 6 30.56 -9.64 -31.66
C ILE A 6 30.37 -10.28 -30.26
N ALA A 7 31.19 -9.86 -29.30
CA ALA A 7 31.00 -10.20 -27.90
C ALA A 7 29.84 -9.33 -27.34
N ALA A 8 28.70 -9.93 -27.09
CA ALA A 8 27.61 -9.28 -26.37
C ALA A 8 28.00 -9.20 -24.88
N LEU A 9 28.32 -8.00 -24.40
CA LEU A 9 28.44 -7.74 -22.95
C LEU A 9 27.06 -7.77 -22.36
N ALA A 10 26.70 -8.85 -21.69
CA ALA A 10 25.55 -8.90 -20.82
C ALA A 10 25.88 -8.09 -19.54
N ALA A 11 25.43 -6.84 -19.50
CA ALA A 11 25.49 -6.04 -18.28
C ALA A 11 24.48 -6.64 -17.28
N SER A 12 24.97 -7.36 -16.29
CA SER A 12 24.18 -7.74 -15.13
C SER A 12 23.86 -6.48 -14.33
N LEU A 13 22.63 -5.95 -14.49
CA LEU A 13 22.14 -4.89 -13.62
C LEU A 13 22.03 -5.48 -12.20
N PRO A 14 22.63 -4.84 -11.19
CA PRO A 14 22.43 -5.27 -9.83
C PRO A 14 20.94 -5.12 -9.52
N PHE A 15 20.29 -6.20 -9.09
CA PHE A 15 18.96 -6.13 -8.51
C PHE A 15 19.08 -5.34 -7.20
N THR A 16 18.81 -4.05 -7.25
CA THR A 16 18.60 -3.28 -6.02
C THR A 16 17.25 -3.70 -5.48
N THR A 17 17.23 -4.54 -4.45
CA THR A 17 16.01 -4.74 -3.67
C THR A 17 15.66 -3.39 -3.05
N ALA A 18 14.58 -2.78 -3.53
CA ALA A 18 14.10 -1.54 -2.95
C ALA A 18 13.68 -1.83 -1.49
N TYR A 19 14.36 -1.18 -0.55
CA TYR A 19 14.09 -1.32 0.86
C TYR A 19 13.47 -0.01 1.35
N TRP A 20 12.18 -0.05 1.73
CA TRP A 20 11.49 1.09 2.28
C TRP A 20 11.50 1.06 3.80
N LYS A 21 11.84 2.19 4.42
CA LYS A 21 11.66 2.44 5.83
C LYS A 21 10.52 3.43 6.00
N GLY A 22 9.53 3.08 6.81
CA GLY A 22 8.34 3.90 6.98
C GLY A 22 7.72 3.77 8.35
N PHE A 23 6.69 4.56 8.56
CA PHE A 23 5.82 4.49 9.73
C PHE A 23 4.36 4.37 9.31
N ASN A 24 3.55 3.74 10.16
CA ASN A 24 2.11 3.80 10.05
C ASN A 24 1.62 5.19 10.47
N ILE A 25 0.75 5.81 9.68
CA ILE A 25 0.16 7.11 9.99
C ILE A 25 -1.36 7.04 9.83
N GLY A 26 -2.08 7.36 10.90
CA GLY A 26 -3.53 7.55 10.86
C GLY A 26 -3.94 8.87 10.20
N ALA A 27 -5.16 8.91 9.67
CA ALA A 27 -5.71 10.08 8.99
C ALA A 27 -6.11 11.22 9.94
N ASN A 28 -6.25 10.94 11.23
CA ASN A 28 -6.70 11.91 12.22
C ASN A 28 -5.55 12.61 12.93
N ASN A 29 -5.79 13.86 13.33
CA ASN A 29 -5.00 14.61 14.29
C ASN A 29 -5.30 14.12 15.72
N ALA A 30 -4.51 14.57 16.69
CA ALA A 30 -4.69 14.20 18.09
C ALA A 30 -6.05 14.66 18.70
N ASP A 31 -6.67 15.68 18.13
CA ASP A 31 -8.00 16.19 18.51
C ASP A 31 -9.16 15.44 17.79
N GLY A 32 -8.84 14.42 16.98
CA GLY A 32 -9.81 13.65 16.21
C GLY A 32 -10.18 14.26 14.87
N SER A 33 -9.76 15.48 14.55
CA SER A 33 -10.01 16.09 13.25
C SER A 33 -9.24 15.40 12.13
N CYS A 34 -9.74 15.47 10.90
CA CYS A 34 -9.06 14.93 9.75
C CYS A 34 -7.85 15.78 9.34
N LYS A 35 -6.75 15.12 8.96
CA LYS A 35 -5.55 15.82 8.46
C LYS A 35 -5.82 16.48 7.12
N THR A 36 -5.49 17.75 7.01
CA THR A 36 -5.41 18.48 5.74
C THR A 36 -4.16 18.09 4.96
N THR A 37 -4.11 18.41 3.67
CA THR A 37 -2.90 18.22 2.83
C THR A 37 -1.66 18.85 3.45
N ALA A 38 -1.77 20.05 4.03
CA ALA A 38 -0.64 20.72 4.68
C ALA A 38 -0.13 19.95 5.91
N GLN A 39 -1.03 19.38 6.71
CA GLN A 39 -0.67 18.58 7.88
C GLN A 39 -0.06 17.24 7.49
N TRP A 40 -0.51 16.62 6.39
CA TRP A 40 0.16 15.45 5.82
C TRP A 40 1.59 15.79 5.37
N ALA A 41 1.78 16.90 4.65
CA ALA A 41 3.11 17.32 4.22
C ALA A 41 4.03 17.65 5.41
N GLU A 42 3.51 18.26 6.47
CA GLU A 42 4.27 18.50 7.71
C GLU A 42 4.71 17.17 8.35
N ALA A 43 3.79 16.19 8.47
CA ALA A 43 4.12 14.89 9.02
C ALA A 43 5.20 14.17 8.19
N PHE A 44 5.10 14.18 6.87
CA PHE A 44 6.10 13.58 5.98
C PHE A 44 7.47 14.26 6.09
N ASN A 45 7.51 15.58 6.18
CA ASN A 45 8.76 16.31 6.37
C ASN A 45 9.39 16.03 7.75
N LYS A 46 8.59 15.87 8.81
CA LYS A 46 9.10 15.45 10.13
C LYS A 46 9.77 14.08 10.06
N LEU A 47 9.17 13.10 9.35
CA LEU A 47 9.75 11.76 9.18
C LEU A 47 11.08 11.81 8.43
N LYS A 48 11.19 12.64 7.39
CA LYS A 48 12.45 12.84 6.65
C LYS A 48 13.54 13.48 7.48
N GLY A 49 13.18 14.29 8.46
CA GLY A 49 14.10 14.89 9.41
C GLY A 49 14.67 13.92 10.45
N LEU A 50 14.15 12.67 10.52
CA LEU A 50 14.69 11.65 11.41
C LEU A 50 16.06 11.14 10.92
N PRO A 51 16.93 10.66 11.83
CA PRO A 51 18.28 10.18 11.47
C PRO A 51 18.28 9.09 10.38
N GLN A 52 17.22 8.30 10.29
CA GLN A 52 17.07 7.21 9.30
C GLN A 52 16.58 7.69 7.95
N TYR A 53 16.25 8.97 7.79
CA TYR A 53 15.69 9.55 6.57
C TYR A 53 14.52 8.74 6.02
N ILE A 54 13.40 8.78 6.74
CA ILE A 54 12.19 8.01 6.43
C ILE A 54 11.47 8.66 5.23
N THR A 55 11.23 7.89 4.18
CA THR A 55 10.62 8.35 2.92
C THR A 55 9.33 7.63 2.56
N SER A 56 8.82 6.79 3.44
CA SER A 56 7.58 6.06 3.20
C SER A 56 6.68 6.01 4.42
N VAL A 57 5.39 5.87 4.17
CA VAL A 57 4.37 5.70 5.21
C VAL A 57 3.40 4.60 4.82
N ARG A 58 2.74 3.98 5.80
CA ARG A 58 1.56 3.15 5.58
C ARG A 58 0.33 3.90 6.09
N THR A 59 -0.72 3.93 5.27
CA THR A 59 -2.07 4.39 5.66
C THR A 59 -2.97 3.17 5.91
N TYR A 60 -4.08 3.34 6.61
CA TYR A 60 -5.01 2.26 6.95
C TYR A 60 -6.25 2.24 6.06
N ALA A 61 -6.66 3.42 5.57
CA ALA A 61 -7.83 3.62 4.73
C ALA A 61 -7.52 4.62 3.62
N THR A 62 -8.31 4.62 2.57
CA THR A 62 -8.19 5.49 1.40
C THR A 62 -9.20 6.63 1.43
N SER A 63 -10.46 6.32 1.80
CA SER A 63 -11.60 7.24 1.80
C SER A 63 -11.79 7.97 3.14
N ASP A 64 -11.53 7.31 4.27
CA ASP A 64 -11.70 7.89 5.60
C ASP A 64 -10.94 9.20 5.73
N CYS A 65 -11.60 10.23 6.25
CA CYS A 65 -11.00 11.56 6.35
C CYS A 65 -10.45 12.11 5.02
N ASN A 66 -10.94 11.65 3.88
CA ASN A 66 -10.37 11.96 2.57
C ASN A 66 -8.86 11.68 2.50
N THR A 67 -8.43 10.54 3.07
CA THR A 67 -7.01 10.22 3.25
C THR A 67 -6.22 10.40 1.97
N LEU A 68 -6.56 9.70 0.88
CA LEU A 68 -5.75 9.81 -0.34
C LEU A 68 -5.88 11.16 -1.02
N ALA A 69 -7.07 11.77 -1.00
CA ALA A 69 -7.27 13.11 -1.57
C ALA A 69 -6.34 14.17 -0.92
N ASN A 70 -6.00 14.00 0.36
CA ASN A 70 -5.10 14.90 1.08
C ASN A 70 -3.65 14.39 1.13
N ALA A 71 -3.44 13.09 1.33
CA ALA A 71 -2.09 12.54 1.51
C ALA A 71 -1.31 12.46 0.19
N VAL A 72 -1.96 12.17 -0.95
CA VAL A 72 -1.25 11.99 -2.23
C VAL A 72 -0.61 13.29 -2.73
N PRO A 73 -1.31 14.45 -2.79
CA PRO A 73 -0.65 15.71 -3.13
C PRO A 73 0.51 16.06 -2.19
N ALA A 74 0.37 15.77 -0.89
CA ALA A 74 1.42 15.95 0.10
C ALA A 74 2.61 15.01 -0.16
N ALA A 75 2.35 13.74 -0.48
CA ALA A 75 3.37 12.73 -0.79
C ALA A 75 4.19 13.13 -2.02
N LEU A 76 3.52 13.56 -3.08
CA LEU A 76 4.19 14.03 -4.31
C LEU A 76 5.06 15.25 -4.04
N SER A 77 4.56 16.26 -3.32
CA SER A 77 5.30 17.49 -3.01
C SER A 77 6.52 17.21 -2.12
N THR A 78 6.42 16.23 -1.25
CA THR A 78 7.49 15.85 -0.32
C THR A 78 8.34 14.68 -0.82
N LYS A 79 8.05 14.06 -1.97
CA LYS A 79 8.70 12.85 -2.47
C LYS A 79 8.63 11.70 -1.44
N THR A 80 7.48 11.53 -0.83
CA THR A 80 7.16 10.43 0.08
C THR A 80 6.36 9.38 -0.67
N GLN A 81 6.57 8.11 -0.41
CA GLN A 81 5.80 7.01 -0.99
C GLN A 81 4.84 6.41 0.04
N ILE A 82 3.76 5.81 -0.43
CA ILE A 82 2.69 5.29 0.42
C ILE A 82 2.51 3.79 0.20
N LEU A 83 2.58 3.01 1.27
CA LEU A 83 1.96 1.68 1.35
C LEU A 83 0.48 1.92 1.66
N VAL A 84 -0.36 1.74 0.66
CA VAL A 84 -1.78 2.10 0.72
C VAL A 84 -2.56 1.05 1.49
N GLY A 85 -3.31 1.46 2.51
CA GLY A 85 -4.30 0.60 3.15
C GLY A 85 -5.68 0.86 2.55
N VAL A 86 -6.38 -0.21 2.21
CA VAL A 86 -7.80 -0.22 1.78
C VAL A 86 -8.57 -0.93 2.87
N TRP A 87 -9.45 -0.21 3.59
CA TRP A 87 -10.23 -0.81 4.66
C TRP A 87 -11.22 -1.84 4.08
N ALA A 88 -11.42 -2.97 4.76
CA ALA A 88 -12.06 -4.11 4.12
C ALA A 88 -13.12 -4.85 4.98
N GLU A 89 -13.76 -4.19 5.95
CA GLU A 89 -14.75 -4.86 6.81
C GLU A 89 -16.18 -4.78 6.25
N ASP A 90 -16.69 -3.58 5.99
CA ASP A 90 -18.03 -3.35 5.45
C ASP A 90 -18.01 -3.21 3.92
N LEU A 91 -18.98 -3.80 3.22
CA LEU A 91 -18.98 -3.78 1.76
C LEU A 91 -19.18 -2.37 1.19
N ALA A 92 -20.08 -1.57 1.74
CA ALA A 92 -20.33 -0.23 1.22
C ALA A 92 -19.13 0.68 1.45
N HIS A 93 -18.49 0.57 2.61
CA HIS A 93 -17.25 1.26 2.92
C HIS A 93 -16.11 0.79 2.01
N PHE A 94 -15.96 -0.53 1.81
CA PHE A 94 -14.95 -1.09 0.91
C PHE A 94 -15.08 -0.57 -0.52
N GLU A 95 -16.31 -0.43 -1.05
CA GLU A 95 -16.52 0.18 -2.37
C GLU A 95 -16.10 1.67 -2.41
N ALA A 96 -16.37 2.43 -1.35
CA ALA A 96 -15.90 3.82 -1.23
C ALA A 96 -14.37 3.89 -1.16
N GLU A 97 -13.73 2.97 -0.45
CA GLU A 97 -12.28 2.84 -0.37
C GLU A 97 -11.65 2.58 -1.75
N LYS A 98 -12.22 1.65 -2.51
CA LYS A 98 -11.78 1.36 -3.89
C LYS A 98 -11.94 2.58 -4.81
N GLN A 99 -13.06 3.29 -4.70
CA GLN A 99 -13.30 4.49 -5.50
C GLN A 99 -12.30 5.58 -5.18
N ALA A 100 -12.02 5.84 -3.89
CA ALA A 100 -11.03 6.83 -3.48
C ALA A 100 -9.61 6.49 -4.01
N LEU A 101 -9.25 5.20 -4.07
CA LEU A 101 -7.99 4.76 -4.66
C LEU A 101 -7.95 5.02 -6.17
N LEU A 102 -9.02 4.69 -6.90
CA LEU A 102 -9.12 4.95 -8.34
C LEU A 102 -9.05 6.45 -8.65
N ASP A 103 -9.75 7.28 -7.89
CA ASP A 103 -9.74 8.72 -8.05
C ASP A 103 -8.33 9.31 -7.85
N ALA A 104 -7.62 8.84 -6.83
CA ALA A 104 -6.25 9.25 -6.57
C ALA A 104 -5.29 8.82 -7.70
N ILE A 105 -5.42 7.59 -8.21
CA ILE A 105 -4.63 7.10 -9.35
C ILE A 105 -4.95 7.91 -10.61
N SER A 106 -6.22 8.17 -10.89
CA SER A 106 -6.65 8.95 -12.04
C SER A 106 -6.10 10.38 -12.03
N ALA A 107 -6.09 11.01 -10.84
CA ALA A 107 -5.65 12.39 -10.69
C ALA A 107 -4.12 12.54 -10.68
N HIS A 108 -3.38 11.55 -10.19
CA HIS A 108 -1.97 11.71 -9.81
C HIS A 108 -1.04 10.62 -10.36
N GLY A 109 -1.54 9.66 -11.14
CA GLY A 109 -0.75 8.48 -11.53
C GLY A 109 -0.52 7.54 -10.33
N SER A 110 0.48 6.66 -10.43
CA SER A 110 0.71 5.59 -9.43
C SER A 110 2.12 5.55 -8.85
N ASP A 111 3.02 6.47 -9.19
CA ASP A 111 4.43 6.45 -8.77
C ASP A 111 4.61 6.64 -7.25
N TRP A 112 3.60 7.13 -6.57
CA TRP A 112 3.55 7.31 -5.12
C TRP A 112 3.19 6.03 -4.37
N ILE A 113 2.74 4.96 -5.05
CA ILE A 113 2.31 3.69 -4.47
C ILE A 113 3.50 2.73 -4.35
N ILE A 114 3.79 2.25 -3.13
CA ILE A 114 4.75 1.15 -2.90
C ILE A 114 4.08 -0.20 -3.18
N ALA A 115 2.99 -0.44 -2.48
CA ALA A 115 2.14 -1.61 -2.54
C ALA A 115 0.79 -1.26 -1.92
N ILE A 116 -0.16 -2.20 -1.96
CA ILE A 116 -1.52 -2.01 -1.46
C ILE A 116 -1.83 -3.13 -0.47
N THR A 117 -2.30 -2.80 0.72
CA THR A 117 -2.84 -3.75 1.70
C THR A 117 -4.36 -3.64 1.71
N VAL A 118 -5.04 -4.78 1.71
CA VAL A 118 -6.50 -4.87 1.78
C VAL A 118 -6.85 -5.47 3.13
N GLY A 119 -7.45 -4.66 4.01
CA GLY A 119 -7.68 -4.98 5.40
C GLY A 119 -6.44 -4.84 6.30
N SER A 120 -6.66 -4.96 7.60
CA SER A 120 -5.64 -4.91 8.66
C SER A 120 -6.12 -5.64 9.90
N GLU A 121 -5.52 -6.78 10.21
CA GLU A 121 -5.86 -7.65 11.36
C GLU A 121 -7.29 -8.21 11.35
N ASP A 122 -7.95 -8.25 10.19
CA ASP A 122 -9.33 -8.73 10.06
C ASP A 122 -9.46 -10.20 10.47
N LEU A 123 -8.44 -11.02 10.20
CA LEU A 123 -8.44 -12.44 10.54
C LEU A 123 -8.23 -12.64 12.04
N TYR A 124 -7.29 -11.90 12.64
CA TYR A 124 -7.02 -11.96 14.06
C TYR A 124 -8.21 -11.48 14.88
N ARG A 125 -8.83 -10.37 14.51
CA ARG A 125 -10.02 -9.82 15.18
C ARG A 125 -11.31 -10.56 14.84
N LYS A 126 -11.28 -11.40 13.80
CA LYS A 126 -12.46 -12.09 13.25
C LYS A 126 -13.53 -11.14 12.72
N ASP A 127 -13.11 -10.01 12.19
CA ASP A 127 -13.98 -9.00 11.58
C ASP A 127 -14.46 -9.45 10.19
N SER A 128 -13.67 -10.31 9.53
CA SER A 128 -14.01 -10.92 8.23
C SER A 128 -13.55 -12.38 8.17
N ASP A 129 -14.26 -13.20 7.40
CA ASP A 129 -13.80 -14.56 7.10
C ASP A 129 -12.68 -14.57 6.04
N PRO A 130 -11.82 -15.60 6.03
CA PRO A 130 -10.67 -15.64 5.11
C PRO A 130 -11.04 -15.59 3.63
N ASN A 131 -12.18 -16.18 3.22
CA ASN A 131 -12.58 -16.16 1.81
C ASN A 131 -13.04 -14.77 1.39
N THR A 132 -13.68 -14.03 2.27
CA THR A 132 -14.04 -12.64 2.04
C THR A 132 -12.80 -11.77 1.83
N ILE A 133 -11.78 -11.87 2.68
CA ILE A 133 -10.52 -11.13 2.52
C ILE A 133 -9.81 -11.53 1.23
N ALA A 134 -9.70 -12.82 0.93
CA ALA A 134 -9.10 -13.30 -0.32
C ALA A 134 -9.82 -12.76 -1.56
N THR A 135 -11.16 -12.70 -1.53
CA THR A 135 -11.97 -12.13 -2.61
C THR A 135 -11.70 -10.64 -2.78
N ARG A 136 -11.65 -9.88 -1.68
CA ARG A 136 -11.39 -8.44 -1.70
C ARG A 136 -9.97 -8.11 -2.18
N ILE A 137 -8.97 -8.91 -1.84
CA ILE A 137 -7.61 -8.79 -2.38
C ILE A 137 -7.61 -8.94 -3.91
N ASN A 138 -8.27 -9.99 -4.42
CA ASN A 138 -8.37 -10.22 -5.85
C ASN A 138 -9.14 -9.12 -6.57
N ASP A 139 -10.20 -8.58 -5.97
CA ASP A 139 -10.99 -7.47 -6.49
C ASP A 139 -10.15 -6.20 -6.62
N VAL A 140 -9.49 -5.77 -5.55
CA VAL A 140 -8.58 -4.60 -5.58
C VAL A 140 -7.47 -4.80 -6.60
N ARG A 141 -6.86 -6.01 -6.65
CA ARG A 141 -5.83 -6.32 -7.64
C ARG A 141 -6.39 -6.20 -9.07
N GLY A 142 -7.52 -6.78 -9.36
CA GLY A 142 -8.18 -6.69 -10.67
C GLY A 142 -8.46 -5.24 -11.05
N MET A 143 -9.00 -4.47 -10.12
CA MET A 143 -9.32 -3.06 -10.28
C MET A 143 -8.06 -2.24 -10.65
N VAL A 144 -6.98 -2.32 -9.86
CA VAL A 144 -5.77 -1.52 -10.14
C VAL A 144 -5.04 -1.96 -11.40
N ARG A 145 -5.07 -3.27 -11.73
CA ARG A 145 -4.54 -3.80 -13.00
C ARG A 145 -5.31 -3.25 -14.21
N SER A 146 -6.63 -3.08 -14.11
CA SER A 146 -7.47 -2.56 -15.19
C SER A 146 -7.10 -1.12 -15.57
N VAL A 147 -6.49 -0.36 -14.66
CA VAL A 147 -5.98 1.01 -14.89
C VAL A 147 -4.45 1.06 -15.04
N GLY A 148 -3.80 -0.08 -15.27
CA GLY A 148 -2.38 -0.17 -15.61
C GLY A 148 -1.42 -0.21 -14.42
N VAL A 149 -1.89 -0.16 -13.18
CA VAL A 149 -1.05 -0.17 -11.97
C VAL A 149 -0.59 -1.60 -11.65
N GLN A 150 0.72 -1.79 -11.48
CA GLN A 150 1.36 -3.10 -11.23
C GLN A 150 1.83 -3.28 -9.77
N ALA A 151 1.41 -2.39 -8.86
CA ALA A 151 1.77 -2.50 -7.45
C ALA A 151 1.28 -3.83 -6.86
N SER A 152 2.09 -4.46 -5.99
CA SER A 152 1.71 -5.69 -5.29
C SER A 152 0.53 -5.43 -4.36
N VAL A 153 -0.39 -6.40 -4.27
CA VAL A 153 -1.59 -6.34 -3.43
C VAL A 153 -1.58 -7.51 -2.45
N GLY A 154 -1.71 -7.22 -1.16
CA GLY A 154 -1.65 -8.23 -0.10
C GLY A 154 -2.51 -7.85 1.11
N HIS A 155 -2.27 -8.53 2.23
CA HIS A 155 -2.95 -8.30 3.49
C HIS A 155 -1.94 -8.19 4.63
N VAL A 156 -2.32 -7.46 5.69
CA VAL A 156 -1.52 -7.30 6.92
C VAL A 156 -2.29 -7.87 8.09
N ASP A 157 -1.68 -8.80 8.80
CA ASP A 157 -2.29 -9.39 9.99
C ASP A 157 -1.21 -9.81 11.00
N THR A 158 -1.63 -10.33 12.15
CA THR A 158 -0.72 -10.81 13.20
C THR A 158 -0.04 -12.12 12.80
N TRP A 159 1.12 -12.42 13.42
CA TRP A 159 1.79 -13.69 13.20
C TRP A 159 0.91 -14.89 13.57
N THR A 160 0.03 -14.73 14.59
CA THR A 160 -0.91 -15.79 15.01
C THR A 160 -1.96 -16.11 13.95
N ALA A 161 -2.42 -15.11 13.21
CA ALA A 161 -3.32 -15.32 12.07
C ALA A 161 -2.61 -16.03 10.92
N TRP A 162 -1.34 -15.70 10.67
CA TRP A 162 -0.60 -16.29 9.55
C TRP A 162 -0.20 -17.76 9.74
N VAL A 163 -0.08 -18.24 10.97
CA VAL A 163 0.18 -19.67 11.24
C VAL A 163 -1.09 -20.52 11.37
N ASP A 164 -2.27 -19.91 11.34
CA ASP A 164 -3.53 -20.63 11.28
C ASP A 164 -3.80 -21.15 9.87
N GLY A 165 -3.87 -22.46 9.69
CA GLY A 165 -4.12 -23.09 8.39
C GLY A 165 -5.46 -22.70 7.77
N ALA A 166 -6.45 -22.23 8.55
CA ALA A 166 -7.71 -21.72 8.02
C ALA A 166 -7.53 -20.47 7.13
N ASN A 167 -6.43 -19.73 7.33
CA ASN A 167 -6.13 -18.50 6.60
C ASN A 167 -5.24 -18.70 5.35
N GLU A 168 -4.92 -19.94 4.98
CA GLU A 168 -4.08 -20.25 3.81
C GLU A 168 -4.63 -19.64 2.51
N VAL A 169 -5.95 -19.53 2.37
CA VAL A 169 -6.59 -18.91 1.20
C VAL A 169 -6.19 -17.44 1.02
N VAL A 170 -6.00 -16.70 2.12
CA VAL A 170 -5.56 -15.29 2.10
C VAL A 170 -4.10 -15.21 1.67
N ILE A 171 -3.25 -16.11 2.18
CA ILE A 171 -1.84 -16.19 1.78
C ILE A 171 -1.72 -16.44 0.27
N LYS A 172 -2.52 -17.39 -0.26
CA LYS A 172 -2.54 -17.71 -1.70
C LYS A 172 -3.08 -16.57 -2.57
N ALA A 173 -3.99 -15.78 -2.05
CA ALA A 173 -4.54 -14.62 -2.74
C ALA A 173 -3.60 -13.42 -2.75
N SER A 174 -2.62 -13.35 -1.84
CA SER A 174 -1.75 -12.20 -1.63
C SER A 174 -0.47 -12.26 -2.47
N ASP A 175 -0.04 -11.12 -3.02
CA ASP A 175 1.29 -10.98 -3.64
C ASP A 175 2.40 -10.86 -2.58
N PHE A 176 2.04 -10.41 -1.38
CA PHE A 176 2.87 -10.35 -0.18
C PHE A 176 1.98 -10.42 1.07
N ILE A 177 2.57 -10.79 2.21
CA ILE A 177 1.91 -10.67 3.51
C ILE A 177 2.67 -9.65 4.37
N GLY A 178 1.93 -8.83 5.10
CA GLY A 178 2.47 -7.97 6.14
C GLY A 178 2.24 -8.59 7.52
N MET A 179 3.08 -8.25 8.48
CA MET A 179 2.97 -8.75 9.85
C MET A 179 2.98 -7.58 10.81
N ASP A 180 1.92 -7.47 11.60
CA ASP A 180 1.83 -6.62 12.78
C ASP A 180 2.21 -7.46 14.01
N GLY A 181 3.07 -6.89 14.89
CA GLY A 181 3.61 -7.58 16.05
C GLY A 181 3.71 -6.70 17.28
#